data_3fe8245ac027522928aeb8261bbd7d33
#
_entry.id   3fe8245ac027522928aeb8261bbd7d33
#
_cell.length_a   1.000
_cell.length_b   1.000
_cell.length_c   1.000
_cell.angle_alpha   90.00
_cell.angle_beta   90.00
_cell.angle_gamma   90.00
#
_symmetry.space_group_name_H-M   'P 1'
#
loop_
_entity.id
_entity.type
_entity.pdbx_description
1 polymer ?
#
loop_
_entity_poly.entity_id
_entity_poly.type
_entity_poly.pdbx_seq_one_letter_code
_entity_poly.pdbx_strand_id
1 'polypeptide(L)'
;MTENLVTRESTAAQRSLLRGWRSVIFAPVGSGQRRRRGSDGVRLAAAVLVLACCLLVIRFDSRVDRAIAQVIHPPPWSITWLVTVVYQAGSFGVVIVLVALALLARRWEVARDLALSAAVAAATCGILIVILGSHGGRPGGIVIGDYVLSFPVLQVALFAAVATAALPYLARGVQRLIEIFIALVALACAVGGHGLPLNVAGSLAIGWGATAIVRLAFGSPLGLPSAEDVRLLLEELGIRSGNVHPAARQVWGVAKFEATEICRTGRADRLAVLVYGRDAADAQLLTKAGRFVLYRDSGPSLMLTRLQQVEHEAYLTLRAGQAGVAVPEVAEAGSAGPSKDALLVCRLPPGMTLADADAGDISDAALDDLYRQLL
;
A
#
# COMPACT_ATOMS: atom_id res chain seq x y z
N MET A 1 31.62 -32.03 28.43
CA MET A 1 30.18 -31.81 28.59
C MET A 1 29.81 -30.31 28.61
N THR A 2 30.71 -29.44 29.00
CA THR A 2 30.55 -27.97 29.07
C THR A 2 30.63 -27.25 27.72
N GLU A 3 31.36 -27.76 26.74
CA GLU A 3 31.54 -27.14 25.42
C GLU A 3 30.27 -27.18 24.54
N ASN A 4 29.44 -28.21 24.72
CA ASN A 4 28.15 -28.34 24.03
C ASN A 4 27.02 -27.43 24.58
N LEU A 5 27.17 -26.91 25.80
CA LEU A 5 26.20 -25.97 26.40
C LEU A 5 26.45 -24.53 25.91
N VAL A 6 27.72 -24.12 25.84
CA VAL A 6 28.08 -22.76 25.37
C VAL A 6 27.75 -22.56 23.89
N THR A 7 27.92 -23.59 23.06
CA THR A 7 27.52 -23.56 21.64
C THR A 7 25.98 -23.55 21.45
N ARG A 8 25.23 -24.18 22.32
CA ARG A 8 23.77 -24.15 22.27
C ARG A 8 23.18 -22.81 22.73
N GLU A 9 23.76 -22.19 23.75
CA GLU A 9 23.32 -20.87 24.22
C GLU A 9 23.68 -19.77 23.20
N SER A 10 24.85 -19.81 22.60
CA SER A 10 25.23 -18.87 21.54
C SER A 10 24.33 -18.99 20.31
N THR A 11 23.96 -20.21 19.92
CA THR A 11 23.02 -20.45 18.81
C THR A 11 21.58 -20.05 19.16
N ALA A 12 21.16 -20.17 20.40
CA ALA A 12 19.84 -19.72 20.84
C ALA A 12 19.75 -18.20 20.91
N ALA A 13 20.77 -17.55 21.45
CA ALA A 13 20.88 -16.08 21.47
C ALA A 13 20.96 -15.49 20.04
N GLN A 14 21.73 -16.11 19.17
CA GLN A 14 21.83 -15.70 17.77
C GLN A 14 20.53 -15.89 17.00
N ARG A 15 19.77 -16.96 17.29
CA ARG A 15 18.42 -17.18 16.73
C ARG A 15 17.40 -16.18 17.29
N SER A 16 17.49 -15.76 18.54
CA SER A 16 16.62 -14.74 19.12
C SER A 16 16.89 -13.36 18.53
N LEU A 17 18.14 -12.99 18.35
CA LEU A 17 18.55 -11.75 17.67
C LEU A 17 18.10 -11.74 16.20
N LEU A 18 18.27 -12.88 15.51
CA LEU A 18 17.82 -13.03 14.11
C LEU A 18 16.30 -13.02 13.97
N ARG A 19 15.53 -13.38 14.97
CA ARG A 19 14.06 -13.19 14.99
C ARG A 19 13.68 -11.73 15.28
N GLY A 20 14.41 -11.07 16.18
CA GLY A 20 14.11 -9.69 16.58
C GLY A 20 14.25 -8.70 15.41
N TRP A 21 15.33 -8.73 14.63
CA TRP A 21 15.50 -7.80 13.51
C TRP A 21 14.50 -8.03 12.36
N ARG A 22 14.09 -9.30 12.14
CA ARG A 22 13.09 -9.63 11.10
C ARG A 22 11.72 -9.01 11.40
N SER A 23 11.30 -8.97 12.65
CA SER A 23 10.03 -8.34 13.05
C SER A 23 10.09 -6.81 13.01
N VAL A 24 11.29 -6.23 13.16
CA VAL A 24 11.48 -4.78 13.07
C VAL A 24 11.47 -4.29 11.61
N ILE A 25 12.06 -5.06 10.69
CA ILE A 25 12.21 -4.67 9.28
C ILE A 25 11.01 -5.11 8.45
N PHE A 26 10.58 -6.37 8.63
CA PHE A 26 9.50 -6.94 7.83
C PHE A 26 8.19 -6.92 8.61
N ALA A 27 7.12 -6.50 7.93
CA ALA A 27 5.78 -6.66 8.44
C ALA A 27 5.47 -8.16 8.63
N PRO A 28 4.71 -8.55 9.66
CA PRO A 28 4.14 -9.88 9.73
C PRO A 28 3.23 -10.05 8.50
N VAL A 29 3.69 -10.84 7.55
CA VAL A 29 2.88 -11.24 6.42
C VAL A 29 2.08 -12.42 6.91
N GLY A 30 0.78 -12.22 7.12
CA GLY A 30 -0.14 -13.34 7.32
C GLY A 30 0.07 -14.32 6.16
N SER A 31 0.09 -15.61 6.45
CA SER A 31 0.21 -16.72 5.48
C SER A 31 -1.03 -16.77 4.57
N GLY A 32 -1.35 -15.66 3.94
CA GLY A 32 -2.59 -15.42 3.23
C GLY A 32 -2.44 -15.48 1.73
N GLN A 33 -3.53 -15.82 1.10
CA GLN A 33 -3.73 -15.84 -0.34
C GLN A 33 -3.31 -14.49 -0.97
N ARG A 34 -2.52 -14.55 -2.02
CA ARG A 34 -2.26 -13.38 -2.88
C ARG A 34 -3.56 -13.00 -3.58
N ARG A 35 -3.93 -11.76 -3.48
CA ARG A 35 -5.11 -11.22 -4.19
C ARG A 35 -4.71 -10.10 -5.15
N ARG A 36 -5.36 -10.07 -6.31
CA ARG A 36 -5.27 -8.96 -7.24
C ARG A 36 -6.13 -7.81 -6.69
N ARG A 37 -5.56 -6.61 -6.62
CA ARG A 37 -6.23 -5.42 -6.09
C ARG A 37 -6.66 -4.52 -7.22
N GLY A 38 -7.88 -4.01 -7.16
CA GLY A 38 -8.34 -2.97 -8.10
C GLY A 38 -7.50 -1.69 -8.03
N SER A 39 -6.95 -1.38 -6.85
CA SER A 39 -6.06 -0.23 -6.66
C SER A 39 -4.77 -0.31 -7.47
N ASP A 40 -4.24 -1.52 -7.74
CA ASP A 40 -3.04 -1.67 -8.58
C ASP A 40 -3.35 -1.36 -10.05
N GLY A 41 -4.59 -1.62 -10.51
CA GLY A 41 -5.05 -1.19 -11.84
C GLY A 41 -5.07 0.33 -11.99
N VAL A 42 -5.52 1.03 -10.96
CA VAL A 42 -5.52 2.50 -10.97
C VAL A 42 -4.12 3.08 -10.85
N ARG A 43 -3.24 2.47 -10.04
CA ARG A 43 -1.82 2.85 -9.99
C ARG A 43 -1.16 2.70 -11.36
N LEU A 44 -1.46 1.61 -12.07
CA LEU A 44 -0.99 1.40 -13.43
C LEU A 44 -1.52 2.47 -14.39
N ALA A 45 -2.83 2.76 -14.35
CA ALA A 45 -3.44 3.79 -15.17
C ALA A 45 -2.83 5.18 -14.89
N ALA A 46 -2.63 5.52 -13.61
CA ALA A 46 -1.97 6.76 -13.21
C ALA A 46 -0.51 6.82 -13.69
N ALA A 47 0.24 5.72 -13.56
CA ALA A 47 1.61 5.65 -14.04
C ALA A 47 1.70 5.83 -15.56
N VAL A 48 0.80 5.19 -16.32
CA VAL A 48 0.70 5.35 -17.78
C VAL A 48 0.33 6.77 -18.16
N LEU A 49 -0.62 7.39 -17.44
CA LEU A 49 -1.00 8.78 -17.69
C LEU A 49 0.16 9.74 -17.45
N VAL A 50 0.85 9.62 -16.31
CA VAL A 50 2.03 10.45 -16.00
C VAL A 50 3.11 10.26 -17.05
N LEU A 51 3.41 9.01 -17.43
CA LEU A 51 4.39 8.69 -18.47
C LEU A 51 3.99 9.32 -19.82
N ALA A 52 2.73 9.18 -20.21
CA ALA A 52 2.21 9.78 -21.45
C ALA A 52 2.32 11.31 -21.44
N CYS A 53 1.96 11.96 -20.32
CA CYS A 53 2.12 13.40 -20.16
C CYS A 53 3.60 13.83 -20.26
N CYS A 54 4.51 13.11 -19.58
CA CYS A 54 5.95 13.39 -19.69
C CYS A 54 6.45 13.25 -21.13
N LEU A 55 6.07 12.17 -21.83
CA LEU A 55 6.44 11.93 -23.22
C LEU A 55 5.89 13.01 -24.16
N LEU A 56 4.65 13.44 -23.97
CA LEU A 56 4.04 14.52 -24.75
C LEU A 56 4.81 15.81 -24.56
N VAL A 57 5.11 16.21 -23.32
CA VAL A 57 5.86 17.44 -23.05
C VAL A 57 7.28 17.35 -23.63
N ILE A 58 7.98 16.24 -23.44
CA ILE A 58 9.33 16.03 -24.00
C ILE A 58 9.30 16.11 -25.54
N ARG A 59 8.23 15.61 -26.17
CA ARG A 59 8.11 15.55 -27.64
C ARG A 59 7.72 16.90 -28.26
N PHE A 60 6.83 17.65 -27.62
CA PHE A 60 6.23 18.86 -28.20
C PHE A 60 6.83 20.16 -27.67
N ASP A 61 7.28 20.21 -26.42
CA ASP A 61 7.83 21.44 -25.82
C ASP A 61 8.96 21.18 -24.83
N SER A 62 10.15 20.97 -25.36
CA SER A 62 11.38 20.86 -24.54
C SER A 62 11.74 22.15 -23.78
N ARG A 63 11.05 23.29 -24.07
CA ARG A 63 11.29 24.56 -23.39
C ARG A 63 10.79 24.53 -21.95
N VAL A 64 9.66 23.87 -21.71
CA VAL A 64 9.09 23.71 -20.35
C VAL A 64 10.08 22.99 -19.44
N ASP A 65 10.62 21.86 -19.89
CA ASP A 65 11.56 21.06 -19.10
C ASP A 65 12.85 21.80 -18.80
N ARG A 66 13.34 22.56 -19.79
CA ARG A 66 14.51 23.45 -19.62
C ARG A 66 14.21 24.64 -18.70
N ALA A 67 13.03 25.24 -18.79
CA ALA A 67 12.63 26.31 -17.89
C ALA A 67 12.55 25.83 -16.44
N ILE A 68 11.99 24.63 -16.19
CA ILE A 68 11.97 24.02 -14.87
C ILE A 68 13.40 23.73 -14.40
N ALA A 69 14.25 23.18 -15.27
CA ALA A 69 15.65 22.91 -14.93
C ALA A 69 16.46 24.18 -14.60
N GLN A 70 16.15 25.32 -15.23
CA GLN A 70 16.78 26.61 -14.94
C GLN A 70 16.40 27.17 -13.56
N VAL A 71 15.20 26.83 -13.05
CA VAL A 71 14.77 27.23 -11.71
C VAL A 71 15.49 26.40 -10.65
N ILE A 72 15.85 25.15 -10.99
CA ILE A 72 16.62 24.26 -10.12
C ILE A 72 18.11 24.60 -10.28
N HIS A 73 18.59 25.53 -9.44
CA HIS A 73 20.00 25.89 -9.45
C HIS A 73 20.86 24.70 -9.03
N PRO A 74 21.99 24.45 -9.71
CA PRO A 74 22.93 23.43 -9.26
C PRO A 74 23.43 23.78 -7.85
N PRO A 75 23.57 22.78 -6.97
CA PRO A 75 24.02 23.04 -5.62
C PRO A 75 25.46 23.56 -5.62
N PRO A 76 25.84 24.39 -4.64
CA PRO A 76 27.22 24.82 -4.51
C PRO A 76 28.15 23.58 -4.43
N TRP A 77 29.38 23.74 -4.92
CA TRP A 77 30.36 22.64 -5.01
C TRP A 77 30.53 21.85 -3.69
N SER A 78 30.36 22.54 -2.56
CA SER A 78 30.45 21.95 -1.22
C SER A 78 29.37 20.87 -0.93
N ILE A 79 28.24 20.93 -1.64
CA ILE A 79 27.10 20.01 -1.43
C ILE A 79 26.98 19.00 -2.59
N THR A 80 27.59 19.28 -3.74
CA THR A 80 27.49 18.42 -4.94
C THR A 80 27.92 16.97 -4.65
N TRP A 81 28.97 16.77 -3.85
CA TRP A 81 29.38 15.43 -3.45
C TRP A 81 28.29 14.67 -2.67
N LEU A 82 27.58 15.38 -1.76
CA LEU A 82 26.49 14.79 -0.97
C LEU A 82 25.31 14.37 -1.88
N VAL A 83 24.95 15.25 -2.82
CA VAL A 83 23.91 14.95 -3.82
C VAL A 83 24.28 13.74 -4.65
N THR A 84 25.53 13.65 -5.10
CA THR A 84 26.03 12.50 -5.86
C THR A 84 26.04 11.22 -5.00
N VAL A 85 26.47 11.28 -3.75
CA VAL A 85 26.45 10.15 -2.83
C VAL A 85 25.01 9.67 -2.58
N VAL A 86 24.08 10.60 -2.33
CA VAL A 86 22.65 10.25 -2.13
C VAL A 86 22.09 9.60 -3.39
N TYR A 87 22.40 10.12 -4.57
CA TYR A 87 21.95 9.54 -5.84
C TYR A 87 22.53 8.14 -6.07
N GLN A 88 23.86 7.96 -5.92
CA GLN A 88 24.53 6.68 -6.16
C GLN A 88 24.18 5.63 -5.08
N ALA A 89 24.25 6.02 -3.81
CA ALA A 89 23.87 5.14 -2.71
C ALA A 89 22.40 4.77 -2.77
N GLY A 90 21.54 5.73 -3.18
CA GLY A 90 20.12 5.52 -3.33
C GLY A 90 19.77 4.58 -4.46
N SER A 91 20.31 4.84 -5.65
CA SER A 91 19.94 4.06 -6.83
C SER A 91 20.46 2.62 -6.80
N PHE A 92 21.69 2.39 -6.37
CA PHE A 92 22.28 1.05 -6.31
C PHE A 92 22.28 0.45 -4.91
N GLY A 93 22.65 1.23 -3.90
CA GLY A 93 22.82 0.74 -2.53
C GLY A 93 21.52 0.17 -1.96
N VAL A 94 20.40 0.90 -2.08
CA VAL A 94 19.12 0.44 -1.56
C VAL A 94 18.61 -0.79 -2.32
N VAL A 95 18.78 -0.86 -3.64
CA VAL A 95 18.41 -2.03 -4.43
C VAL A 95 19.16 -3.27 -3.94
N ILE A 96 20.49 -3.14 -3.78
CA ILE A 96 21.34 -4.23 -3.28
C ILE A 96 20.92 -4.65 -1.86
N VAL A 97 20.70 -3.67 -0.97
CA VAL A 97 20.30 -3.93 0.42
C VAL A 97 18.94 -4.62 0.48
N LEU A 98 17.95 -4.16 -0.26
CA LEU A 98 16.61 -4.78 -0.27
C LEU A 98 16.63 -6.20 -0.81
N VAL A 99 17.36 -6.45 -1.89
CA VAL A 99 17.54 -7.80 -2.45
C VAL A 99 18.29 -8.69 -1.48
N ALA A 100 19.40 -8.20 -0.90
CA ALA A 100 20.18 -8.95 0.09
C ALA A 100 19.35 -9.29 1.33
N LEU A 101 18.58 -8.33 1.87
CA LEU A 101 17.68 -8.56 3.00
C LEU A 101 16.60 -9.62 2.67
N ALA A 102 16.02 -9.57 1.47
CA ALA A 102 15.04 -10.57 1.04
C ALA A 102 15.65 -11.97 0.96
N LEU A 103 16.86 -12.09 0.41
CA LEU A 103 17.61 -13.36 0.30
C LEU A 103 18.06 -13.88 1.67
N LEU A 104 18.64 -13.04 2.53
CA LEU A 104 19.07 -13.39 3.89
C LEU A 104 17.87 -13.78 4.76
N ALA A 105 16.73 -13.13 4.58
CA ALA A 105 15.50 -13.51 5.25
C ALA A 105 14.87 -14.80 4.65
N ARG A 106 15.44 -15.35 3.58
CA ARG A 106 14.91 -16.51 2.82
C ARG A 106 13.45 -16.31 2.38
N ARG A 107 13.07 -15.06 2.08
CA ARG A 107 11.74 -14.73 1.56
C ARG A 107 11.77 -14.72 0.03
N TRP A 108 11.78 -15.88 -0.57
CA TRP A 108 11.87 -16.05 -2.03
C TRP A 108 10.77 -15.33 -2.80
N GLU A 109 9.59 -15.22 -2.22
CA GLU A 109 8.48 -14.49 -2.81
C GLU A 109 8.78 -12.98 -2.95
N VAL A 110 9.38 -12.40 -1.92
CA VAL A 110 9.82 -10.99 -1.94
C VAL A 110 10.90 -10.81 -3.00
N ALA A 111 11.94 -11.65 -2.97
CA ALA A 111 13.03 -11.59 -3.94
C ALA A 111 12.53 -11.72 -5.40
N ARG A 112 11.58 -12.62 -5.63
CA ARG A 112 10.93 -12.78 -6.94
C ARG A 112 10.20 -11.51 -7.37
N ASP A 113 9.38 -10.92 -6.50
CA ASP A 113 8.60 -9.73 -6.83
C ASP A 113 9.50 -8.51 -7.10
N LEU A 114 10.61 -8.37 -6.34
CA LEU A 114 11.64 -7.36 -6.59
C LEU A 114 12.29 -7.56 -7.97
N ALA A 115 12.72 -8.80 -8.25
CA ALA A 115 13.38 -9.13 -9.53
C ALA A 115 12.46 -8.93 -10.73
N LEU A 116 11.20 -9.38 -10.63
CA LEU A 116 10.22 -9.20 -11.71
C LEU A 116 9.89 -7.72 -11.93
N SER A 117 9.73 -6.94 -10.86
CA SER A 117 9.48 -5.50 -11.00
C SER A 117 10.66 -4.77 -11.65
N ALA A 118 11.89 -5.13 -11.26
CA ALA A 118 13.10 -4.61 -11.90
C ALA A 118 13.18 -5.01 -13.38
N ALA A 119 12.90 -6.27 -13.71
CA ALA A 119 12.92 -6.78 -15.09
C ALA A 119 11.88 -6.07 -15.98
N VAL A 120 10.64 -5.87 -15.48
CA VAL A 120 9.60 -5.15 -16.21
C VAL A 120 9.99 -3.68 -16.41
N ALA A 121 10.55 -3.02 -15.38
CA ALA A 121 11.04 -1.65 -15.50
C ALA A 121 12.17 -1.53 -16.52
N ALA A 122 13.15 -2.44 -16.47
CA ALA A 122 14.25 -2.48 -17.43
C ALA A 122 13.76 -2.70 -18.87
N ALA A 123 12.84 -3.64 -19.06
CA ALA A 123 12.24 -3.92 -20.37
C ALA A 123 11.48 -2.70 -20.91
N THR A 124 10.68 -2.04 -20.06
CA THR A 124 9.94 -0.82 -20.43
C THR A 124 10.91 0.30 -20.82
N CYS A 125 11.97 0.51 -20.05
CA CYS A 125 13.02 1.48 -20.40
C CYS A 125 13.69 1.15 -21.72
N GLY A 126 14.06 -0.14 -21.94
CA GLY A 126 14.67 -0.59 -23.18
C GLY A 126 13.76 -0.36 -24.40
N ILE A 127 12.48 -0.72 -24.29
CA ILE A 127 11.49 -0.48 -25.35
C ILE A 127 11.37 1.01 -25.66
N LEU A 128 11.29 1.87 -24.65
CA LEU A 128 11.19 3.31 -24.84
C LEU A 128 12.45 3.90 -25.49
N ILE A 129 13.63 3.44 -25.10
CA ILE A 129 14.90 3.86 -25.72
C ILE A 129 14.91 3.49 -27.21
N VAL A 130 14.48 2.28 -27.55
CA VAL A 130 14.42 1.84 -28.97
C VAL A 130 13.39 2.64 -29.75
N ILE A 131 12.17 2.84 -29.21
CA ILE A 131 11.12 3.61 -29.90
C ILE A 131 11.52 5.06 -30.09
N LEU A 132 12.05 5.72 -29.07
CA LEU A 132 12.46 7.12 -29.14
C LEU A 132 13.72 7.30 -29.98
N GLY A 133 14.65 6.36 -29.94
CA GLY A 133 15.88 6.37 -30.72
C GLY A 133 15.67 6.09 -32.21
N SER A 134 14.64 5.34 -32.58
CA SER A 134 14.35 5.00 -34.00
C SER A 134 13.70 6.14 -34.79
N HIS A 135 13.20 7.19 -34.15
CA HIS A 135 12.45 8.28 -34.79
C HIS A 135 13.28 9.53 -35.12
N GLY A 136 14.58 9.50 -35.02
CA GLY A 136 15.38 10.64 -35.43
C GLY A 136 16.76 10.72 -34.82
N GLY A 137 17.67 9.93 -35.32
CA GLY A 137 19.08 10.31 -35.50
C GLY A 137 19.94 10.66 -34.26
N ARG A 138 19.41 10.63 -33.07
CA ARG A 138 20.17 10.67 -31.81
C ARG A 138 19.37 9.95 -30.75
N PRO A 139 19.93 8.99 -30.01
CA PRO A 139 19.27 8.43 -28.83
C PRO A 139 18.94 9.62 -27.92
N GLY A 140 17.66 9.77 -27.53
CA GLY A 140 17.02 10.94 -26.94
C GLY A 140 17.72 11.60 -25.75
N GLY A 141 18.95 12.05 -25.93
CA GLY A 141 19.71 12.83 -25.01
C GLY A 141 19.69 14.28 -25.44
N ILE A 142 19.11 15.16 -24.62
CA ILE A 142 19.36 16.61 -24.72
C ILE A 142 20.75 16.81 -24.15
N VAL A 143 21.69 17.22 -25.01
CA VAL A 143 23.04 17.62 -24.59
C VAL A 143 22.97 19.04 -24.05
N ILE A 144 23.14 19.19 -22.72
CA ILE A 144 23.33 20.51 -22.11
C ILE A 144 24.75 20.50 -21.51
N GLY A 145 25.67 21.19 -22.18
CA GLY A 145 27.10 21.12 -21.86
C GLY A 145 27.66 19.71 -22.11
N ASP A 146 28.41 19.16 -21.16
CA ASP A 146 29.01 17.83 -21.26
C ASP A 146 28.08 16.67 -20.85
N TYR A 147 26.82 16.96 -20.51
CA TYR A 147 25.88 15.95 -20.00
C TYR A 147 24.90 15.51 -21.09
N VAL A 148 24.92 14.20 -21.39
CA VAL A 148 23.91 13.53 -22.22
C VAL A 148 22.77 13.09 -21.30
N LEU A 149 21.70 13.88 -21.27
CA LEU A 149 20.50 13.59 -20.48
C LEU A 149 19.60 12.62 -21.26
N SER A 150 19.71 11.32 -20.99
CA SER A 150 18.91 10.28 -21.63
C SER A 150 17.58 10.06 -20.91
N PHE A 151 16.50 10.00 -21.68
CA PHE A 151 15.20 9.50 -21.17
C PHE A 151 15.00 8.05 -21.64
N PRO A 152 14.53 7.15 -20.79
CA PRO A 152 14.32 7.28 -19.35
C PRO A 152 15.63 7.09 -18.55
N VAL A 153 15.67 7.61 -17.30
CA VAL A 153 16.80 7.39 -16.39
C VAL A 153 16.66 6.00 -15.77
N LEU A 154 17.34 5.01 -16.36
CA LEU A 154 17.20 3.59 -15.99
C LEU A 154 17.43 3.34 -14.50
N GLN A 155 18.43 3.99 -13.90
CA GLN A 155 18.74 3.82 -12.47
C GLN A 155 17.56 4.22 -11.56
N VAL A 156 16.92 5.35 -11.86
CA VAL A 156 15.76 5.84 -11.11
C VAL A 156 14.55 4.92 -11.30
N ALA A 157 14.33 4.43 -12.52
CA ALA A 157 13.23 3.51 -12.80
C ALA A 157 13.40 2.16 -12.07
N LEU A 158 14.62 1.59 -12.08
CA LEU A 158 14.93 0.35 -11.37
C LEU A 158 14.80 0.51 -9.85
N PHE A 159 15.38 1.59 -9.32
CA PHE A 159 15.25 1.90 -7.90
C PHE A 159 13.79 2.06 -7.49
N ALA A 160 13.00 2.84 -8.21
CA ALA A 160 11.59 3.04 -7.93
C ALA A 160 10.80 1.72 -8.00
N ALA A 161 11.09 0.85 -8.99
CA ALA A 161 10.44 -0.45 -9.12
C ALA A 161 10.75 -1.35 -7.91
N VAL A 162 12.01 -1.49 -7.53
CA VAL A 162 12.42 -2.34 -6.41
C VAL A 162 11.92 -1.77 -5.07
N ALA A 163 12.08 -0.47 -4.86
CA ALA A 163 11.65 0.20 -3.64
C ALA A 163 10.12 0.08 -3.43
N THR A 164 9.33 0.36 -4.47
CA THR A 164 7.87 0.26 -4.39
C THR A 164 7.39 -1.20 -4.29
N ALA A 165 8.08 -2.15 -4.92
CA ALA A 165 7.78 -3.58 -4.78
C ALA A 165 8.02 -4.08 -3.35
N ALA A 166 9.04 -3.55 -2.65
CA ALA A 166 9.36 -3.92 -1.28
C ALA A 166 8.36 -3.38 -0.24
N LEU A 167 7.73 -2.21 -0.49
CA LEU A 167 6.87 -1.53 0.49
C LEU A 167 5.86 -2.43 1.22
N PRO A 168 5.09 -3.32 0.57
CA PRO A 168 4.09 -4.14 1.26
C PRO A 168 4.68 -5.11 2.29
N TYR A 169 5.95 -5.46 2.12
CA TYR A 169 6.64 -6.45 2.95
C TYR A 169 7.36 -5.84 4.15
N LEU A 170 7.45 -4.52 4.21
CA LEU A 170 8.24 -3.80 5.21
C LEU A 170 7.38 -3.24 6.34
N ALA A 171 7.97 -3.10 7.52
CA ALA A 171 7.34 -2.44 8.66
C ALA A 171 7.11 -0.95 8.35
N ARG A 172 6.07 -0.34 8.95
CA ARG A 172 5.66 1.05 8.67
C ARG A 172 6.77 2.09 8.80
N GLY A 173 7.64 1.95 9.80
CA GLY A 173 8.78 2.86 9.98
C GLY A 173 9.73 2.81 8.79
N VAL A 174 10.05 1.59 8.33
CA VAL A 174 10.93 1.35 7.18
C VAL A 174 10.25 1.81 5.88
N GLN A 175 8.94 1.62 5.73
CA GLN A 175 8.21 2.12 4.56
C GLN A 175 8.34 3.62 4.41
N ARG A 176 8.09 4.39 5.49
CA ARG A 176 8.23 5.86 5.45
C ARG A 176 9.65 6.30 5.10
N LEU A 177 10.65 5.59 5.63
CA LEU A 177 12.05 5.86 5.28
C LEU A 177 12.30 5.64 3.78
N ILE A 178 11.79 4.56 3.21
CA ILE A 178 11.93 4.28 1.77
C ILE A 178 11.17 5.30 0.93
N GLU A 179 9.97 5.70 1.31
CA GLU A 179 9.20 6.74 0.61
C GLU A 179 9.94 8.09 0.60
N ILE A 180 10.48 8.51 1.75
CA ILE A 180 11.32 9.70 1.87
C ILE A 180 12.56 9.54 0.99
N PHE A 181 13.16 8.36 0.98
CA PHE A 181 14.37 8.09 0.23
C PHE A 181 14.12 8.10 -1.29
N ILE A 182 12.96 7.62 -1.76
CA ILE A 182 12.53 7.76 -3.16
C ILE A 182 12.47 9.25 -3.55
N ALA A 183 11.87 10.09 -2.71
CA ALA A 183 11.78 11.52 -2.95
C ALA A 183 13.17 12.18 -2.95
N LEU A 184 14.06 11.80 -2.01
CA LEU A 184 15.42 12.32 -1.95
C LEU A 184 16.27 11.94 -3.17
N VAL A 185 16.19 10.69 -3.63
CA VAL A 185 16.91 10.23 -4.83
C VAL A 185 16.40 10.93 -6.07
N ALA A 186 15.08 11.12 -6.20
CA ALA A 186 14.48 11.86 -7.30
C ALA A 186 14.95 13.32 -7.30
N LEU A 187 14.94 13.96 -6.14
CA LEU A 187 15.44 15.33 -5.99
C LEU A 187 16.94 15.41 -6.28
N ALA A 188 17.74 14.49 -5.74
CA ALA A 188 19.18 14.44 -5.99
C ALA A 188 19.51 14.23 -7.47
N CYS A 189 18.73 13.40 -8.17
CA CYS A 189 18.86 13.20 -9.62
C CYS A 189 18.60 14.50 -10.40
N ALA A 190 17.51 15.21 -10.05
CA ALA A 190 17.13 16.44 -10.72
C ALA A 190 18.12 17.60 -10.42
N VAL A 191 18.51 17.78 -9.14
CA VAL A 191 19.39 18.85 -8.69
C VAL A 191 20.85 18.58 -9.08
N GLY A 192 21.26 17.30 -9.07
CA GLY A 192 22.61 16.87 -9.45
C GLY A 192 22.89 16.88 -10.97
N GLY A 193 21.90 17.26 -11.79
CA GLY A 193 22.04 17.31 -13.25
C GLY A 193 22.10 15.93 -13.92
N HIS A 194 21.75 14.85 -13.18
CA HIS A 194 21.73 13.48 -13.70
C HIS A 194 20.48 13.16 -14.54
N GLY A 195 19.46 14.03 -14.51
CA GLY A 195 18.25 13.93 -15.31
C GLY A 195 17.40 15.20 -15.24
N LEU A 196 16.72 15.55 -16.32
CA LEU A 196 15.73 16.61 -16.29
C LEU A 196 14.54 16.22 -15.41
N PRO A 197 13.85 17.16 -14.78
CA PRO A 197 12.73 16.86 -13.87
C PRO A 197 11.65 15.95 -14.46
N LEU A 198 11.28 16.16 -15.73
CA LEU A 198 10.33 15.32 -16.43
C LEU A 198 10.87 13.91 -16.72
N ASN A 199 12.19 13.78 -16.98
CA ASN A 199 12.83 12.50 -17.16
C ASN A 199 12.80 11.69 -15.86
N VAL A 200 13.03 12.36 -14.73
CA VAL A 200 12.95 11.75 -13.39
C VAL A 200 11.51 11.32 -13.09
N ALA A 201 10.53 12.19 -13.31
CA ALA A 201 9.11 11.89 -13.10
C ALA A 201 8.63 10.72 -13.96
N GLY A 202 8.99 10.70 -15.25
CA GLY A 202 8.68 9.59 -16.15
C GLY A 202 9.34 8.29 -15.72
N SER A 203 10.58 8.33 -15.24
CA SER A 203 11.30 7.14 -14.73
C SER A 203 10.70 6.60 -13.44
N LEU A 204 10.25 7.47 -12.53
CA LEU A 204 9.49 7.06 -11.35
C LEU A 204 8.16 6.40 -11.74
N ALA A 205 7.45 6.97 -12.72
CA ALA A 205 6.21 6.40 -13.24
C ALA A 205 6.43 5.02 -13.85
N ILE A 206 7.53 4.81 -14.60
CA ILE A 206 7.91 3.47 -15.13
C ILE A 206 8.11 2.49 -13.98
N GLY A 207 8.89 2.82 -12.97
CA GLY A 207 9.15 1.94 -11.83
C GLY A 207 7.87 1.61 -11.06
N TRP A 208 7.02 2.59 -10.82
CA TRP A 208 5.73 2.42 -10.15
C TRP A 208 4.76 1.57 -10.96
N GLY A 209 4.67 1.82 -12.27
CA GLY A 209 3.87 1.05 -13.21
C GLY A 209 4.33 -0.40 -13.33
N ALA A 210 5.65 -0.63 -13.40
CA ALA A 210 6.22 -1.97 -13.44
C ALA A 210 5.82 -2.81 -12.21
N THR A 211 5.88 -2.21 -11.03
CA THR A 211 5.41 -2.86 -9.79
C THR A 211 3.91 -3.15 -9.83
N ALA A 212 3.11 -2.22 -10.34
CA ALA A 212 1.67 -2.43 -10.48
C ALA A 212 1.34 -3.60 -11.45
N ILE A 213 2.06 -3.72 -12.57
CA ILE A 213 1.95 -4.84 -13.51
C ILE A 213 2.24 -6.17 -12.81
N VAL A 214 3.34 -6.26 -12.07
CA VAL A 214 3.72 -7.49 -11.35
C VAL A 214 2.65 -7.86 -10.31
N ARG A 215 2.11 -6.89 -9.58
CA ARG A 215 1.05 -7.12 -8.59
C ARG A 215 -0.27 -7.54 -9.23
N LEU A 216 -0.62 -7.00 -10.38
CA LEU A 216 -1.80 -7.42 -11.14
C LEU A 216 -1.64 -8.83 -11.70
N ALA A 217 -0.43 -9.20 -12.14
CA ALA A 217 -0.15 -10.54 -12.66
C ALA A 217 -0.13 -11.61 -11.56
N PHE A 218 0.64 -11.38 -10.49
CA PHE A 218 0.94 -12.39 -9.47
C PHE A 218 0.19 -12.17 -8.14
N GLY A 219 -0.59 -11.12 -8.03
CA GLY A 219 -1.25 -10.70 -6.80
C GLY A 219 -0.30 -9.97 -5.84
N SER A 220 -0.87 -9.15 -4.98
CA SER A 220 -0.19 -8.50 -3.86
C SER A 220 -0.35 -9.35 -2.60
N PRO A 221 0.66 -9.41 -1.71
CA PRO A 221 0.45 -10.01 -0.42
C PRO A 221 -0.67 -9.25 0.28
N LEU A 222 -1.64 -9.99 0.79
CA LEU A 222 -2.77 -9.42 1.50
C LEU A 222 -2.27 -8.75 2.77
N GLY A 223 -2.52 -7.46 2.87
CA GLY A 223 -2.45 -6.73 4.14
C GLY A 223 -3.68 -6.99 5.01
N LEU A 224 -4.42 -8.08 4.76
CA LEU A 224 -5.52 -8.52 5.60
C LEU A 224 -4.95 -9.35 6.74
N PRO A 225 -5.32 -9.05 7.99
CA PRO A 225 -4.94 -9.87 9.11
C PRO A 225 -5.50 -11.29 8.94
N SER A 226 -4.79 -12.28 9.46
CA SER A 226 -5.32 -13.63 9.58
C SER A 226 -6.40 -13.67 10.68
N ALA A 227 -7.20 -14.74 10.73
CA ALA A 227 -8.17 -14.91 11.82
C ALA A 227 -7.49 -14.87 13.20
N GLU A 228 -6.28 -15.42 13.33
CA GLU A 228 -5.50 -15.38 14.55
C GLU A 228 -5.01 -13.97 14.88
N ASP A 229 -4.56 -13.21 13.87
CA ASP A 229 -4.19 -11.80 14.07
C ASP A 229 -5.40 -10.99 14.56
N VAL A 230 -6.59 -11.20 13.95
CA VAL A 230 -7.83 -10.53 14.38
C VAL A 230 -8.19 -10.91 15.82
N ARG A 231 -8.01 -12.17 16.23
CA ARG A 231 -8.22 -12.59 17.60
C ARG A 231 -7.31 -11.82 18.58
N LEU A 232 -6.03 -11.70 18.25
CA LEU A 232 -5.08 -10.91 19.05
C LEU A 232 -5.42 -9.42 19.10
N LEU A 233 -5.88 -8.86 17.97
CA LEU A 233 -6.34 -7.46 17.90
C LEU A 233 -7.56 -7.22 18.80
N LEU A 234 -8.52 -8.17 18.82
CA LEU A 234 -9.69 -8.10 19.70
C LEU A 234 -9.29 -8.21 21.16
N GLU A 235 -8.34 -9.09 21.51
CA GLU A 235 -7.81 -9.19 22.87
C GLU A 235 -7.13 -7.89 23.34
N GLU A 236 -6.38 -7.21 22.45
CA GLU A 236 -5.77 -5.90 22.75
C GLU A 236 -6.82 -4.83 23.01
N LEU A 237 -7.98 -4.89 22.34
CA LEU A 237 -9.14 -4.03 22.58
C LEU A 237 -9.98 -4.48 23.79
N GLY A 238 -9.58 -5.51 24.52
CA GLY A 238 -10.27 -6.01 25.72
C GLY A 238 -11.43 -6.96 25.44
N ILE A 239 -11.65 -7.34 24.18
CA ILE A 239 -12.72 -8.26 23.76
C ILE A 239 -12.17 -9.68 23.68
N ARG A 240 -12.63 -10.56 24.56
CA ARG A 240 -12.31 -11.99 24.48
C ARG A 240 -13.17 -12.66 23.44
N SER A 241 -12.54 -13.11 22.36
CA SER A 241 -13.25 -13.74 21.25
C SER A 241 -12.80 -15.16 21.01
N GLY A 242 -13.76 -16.02 20.68
CA GLY A 242 -13.55 -17.36 20.15
C GLY A 242 -14.06 -17.47 18.72
N ASN A 243 -13.67 -18.54 18.04
CA ASN A 243 -14.18 -18.90 16.72
C ASN A 243 -14.15 -17.75 15.69
N VAL A 244 -12.99 -17.07 15.56
CA VAL A 244 -12.80 -15.98 14.59
C VAL A 244 -12.62 -16.59 13.20
N HIS A 245 -13.45 -16.20 12.25
CA HIS A 245 -13.35 -16.66 10.86
C HIS A 245 -13.72 -15.52 9.89
N PRO A 246 -13.19 -15.53 8.65
CA PRO A 246 -13.61 -14.58 7.63
C PRO A 246 -15.09 -14.74 7.32
N ALA A 247 -15.83 -13.63 7.23
CA ALA A 247 -17.22 -13.67 6.84
C ALA A 247 -17.37 -14.19 5.40
N ALA A 248 -18.47 -14.91 5.13
CA ALA A 248 -18.74 -15.47 3.80
C ALA A 248 -18.81 -14.39 2.71
N ARG A 249 -19.38 -13.24 3.04
CA ARG A 249 -19.42 -12.07 2.13
C ARG A 249 -18.46 -11.00 2.59
N GLN A 250 -17.49 -10.72 1.75
CA GLN A 250 -16.49 -9.67 1.97
C GLN A 250 -16.93 -8.37 1.29
N VAL A 251 -16.71 -7.26 1.96
CA VAL A 251 -16.95 -5.91 1.41
C VAL A 251 -15.67 -5.40 0.76
N TRP A 252 -15.81 -4.70 -0.36
CA TRP A 252 -14.65 -4.16 -1.05
C TRP A 252 -13.93 -3.11 -0.20
N GLY A 253 -12.63 -3.31 0.01
CA GLY A 253 -11.79 -2.40 0.79
C GLY A 253 -11.81 -2.64 2.32
N VAL A 254 -12.72 -3.48 2.86
CA VAL A 254 -12.81 -3.79 4.29
C VAL A 254 -12.80 -5.30 4.48
N ALA A 255 -11.94 -5.80 5.37
CA ALA A 255 -11.98 -7.21 5.74
C ALA A 255 -13.05 -7.43 6.80
N LYS A 256 -14.05 -8.25 6.50
CA LYS A 256 -15.10 -8.61 7.44
C LYS A 256 -14.82 -9.98 8.04
N PHE A 257 -14.81 -10.04 9.37
CA PHE A 257 -14.71 -11.29 10.13
C PHE A 257 -15.95 -11.44 11.00
N GLU A 258 -16.27 -12.70 11.28
CA GLU A 258 -17.24 -13.06 12.28
C GLU A 258 -16.52 -13.71 13.44
N ALA A 259 -16.93 -13.38 14.66
CA ALA A 259 -16.37 -13.92 15.88
C ALA A 259 -17.49 -14.16 16.90
N THR A 260 -17.18 -14.90 17.94
CA THR A 260 -18.08 -15.09 19.07
C THR A 260 -17.44 -14.46 20.30
N GLU A 261 -18.12 -13.53 20.94
CA GLU A 261 -17.66 -12.94 22.20
C GLU A 261 -17.85 -13.94 23.35
N ILE A 262 -16.81 -14.11 24.15
CA ILE A 262 -16.84 -14.95 25.35
C ILE A 262 -17.11 -14.04 26.56
N CYS A 263 -18.40 -13.79 26.83
CA CYS A 263 -18.80 -12.99 27.98
C CYS A 263 -18.58 -13.76 29.30
N ARG A 264 -18.24 -13.03 30.39
CA ARG A 264 -18.14 -13.62 31.74
C ARG A 264 -19.45 -14.24 32.24
N THR A 265 -20.57 -13.83 31.66
CA THR A 265 -21.92 -14.31 32.00
C THR A 265 -22.32 -15.62 31.28
N GLY A 266 -21.41 -16.20 30.45
CA GLY A 266 -21.68 -17.40 29.69
C GLY A 266 -22.58 -17.22 28.45
N ARG A 267 -22.98 -15.98 28.16
CA ARG A 267 -23.69 -15.64 26.91
C ARG A 267 -22.66 -15.48 25.79
N ALA A 268 -22.92 -16.11 24.67
CA ALA A 268 -22.11 -16.03 23.47
C ALA A 268 -22.78 -15.06 22.49
N ASP A 269 -22.29 -13.84 22.38
CA ASP A 269 -22.79 -12.86 21.43
C ASP A 269 -22.01 -12.94 20.10
N ARG A 270 -22.71 -12.85 18.98
CA ARG A 270 -22.09 -12.84 17.65
C ARG A 270 -21.52 -11.45 17.39
N LEU A 271 -20.26 -11.41 16.97
CA LEU A 271 -19.56 -10.19 16.60
C LEU A 271 -19.34 -10.14 15.10
N ALA A 272 -19.61 -8.98 14.51
CA ALA A 272 -19.08 -8.59 13.21
C ALA A 272 -17.86 -7.68 13.43
N VAL A 273 -16.72 -8.09 12.92
CA VAL A 273 -15.45 -7.36 13.03
C VAL A 273 -15.06 -6.85 11.65
N LEU A 274 -15.11 -5.53 11.47
CA LEU A 274 -14.67 -4.87 10.24
C LEU A 274 -13.27 -4.35 10.45
N VAL A 275 -12.33 -4.84 9.66
CA VAL A 275 -10.92 -4.43 9.73
C VAL A 275 -10.59 -3.57 8.53
N TYR A 276 -10.24 -2.32 8.80
CA TYR A 276 -9.83 -1.34 7.81
C TYR A 276 -8.32 -1.41 7.64
N GLY A 277 -7.86 -2.33 6.79
CA GLY A 277 -6.47 -2.51 6.44
C GLY A 277 -5.92 -1.40 5.53
N ARG A 278 -4.68 -1.54 5.11
CA ARG A 278 -4.01 -0.57 4.21
C ARG A 278 -4.74 -0.36 2.89
N ASP A 279 -5.39 -1.40 2.39
CA ASP A 279 -6.07 -1.40 1.10
C ASP A 279 -7.40 -0.66 1.12
N ALA A 280 -8.03 -0.57 2.30
CA ALA A 280 -9.28 0.15 2.48
C ALA A 280 -9.13 1.64 2.14
N ALA A 281 -8.03 2.26 2.57
CA ALA A 281 -7.76 3.67 2.32
C ALA A 281 -7.56 3.96 0.83
N ASP A 282 -6.77 3.13 0.13
CA ASP A 282 -6.51 3.30 -1.31
C ASP A 282 -7.77 3.10 -2.15
N ALA A 283 -8.55 2.06 -1.85
CA ALA A 283 -9.80 1.77 -2.54
C ALA A 283 -10.83 2.90 -2.37
N GLN A 284 -10.89 3.48 -1.19
CA GLN A 284 -11.84 4.55 -0.89
C GLN A 284 -11.41 5.90 -1.43
N LEU A 285 -10.11 6.24 -1.43
CA LEU A 285 -9.61 7.44 -2.08
C LEU A 285 -10.01 7.46 -3.56
N LEU A 286 -9.94 6.32 -4.24
CA LEU A 286 -10.34 6.18 -5.62
C LEU A 286 -11.86 6.33 -5.82
N THR A 287 -12.65 5.67 -4.97
CA THR A 287 -14.11 5.81 -5.01
C THR A 287 -14.52 7.26 -4.72
N LYS A 288 -13.86 7.91 -3.75
CA LYS A 288 -14.12 9.32 -3.42
C LYS A 288 -13.66 10.26 -4.53
N ALA A 289 -12.49 10.04 -5.11
CA ALA A 289 -12.01 10.82 -6.26
C ALA A 289 -12.94 10.66 -7.47
N GLY A 290 -13.37 9.44 -7.79
CA GLY A 290 -14.36 9.19 -8.82
C GLY A 290 -15.71 9.87 -8.55
N ARG A 291 -16.20 9.80 -7.30
CA ARG A 291 -17.44 10.48 -6.89
C ARG A 291 -17.30 12.01 -6.93
N PHE A 292 -16.17 12.56 -6.49
CA PHE A 292 -15.90 14.00 -6.56
C PHE A 292 -15.87 14.51 -8.00
N VAL A 293 -15.35 13.72 -8.95
CA VAL A 293 -15.32 14.08 -10.37
C VAL A 293 -16.69 13.93 -11.01
N LEU A 294 -17.48 12.92 -10.60
CA LEU A 294 -18.76 12.59 -11.22
C LEU A 294 -19.96 13.28 -10.54
N TYR A 295 -19.86 13.55 -9.24
CA TYR A 295 -20.96 14.13 -8.45
C TYR A 295 -20.51 15.41 -7.77
N ARG A 296 -20.95 16.53 -8.29
CA ARG A 296 -20.58 17.89 -7.86
C ARG A 296 -21.08 18.25 -6.45
N ASP A 297 -22.06 17.53 -5.92
CA ASP A 297 -22.74 17.83 -4.65
C ASP A 297 -22.25 17.04 -3.43
N SER A 298 -21.33 16.11 -3.60
CA SER A 298 -20.75 15.40 -2.44
C SER A 298 -19.66 16.26 -1.83
N GLY A 299 -19.97 16.95 -0.73
CA GLY A 299 -18.98 17.69 0.05
C GLY A 299 -17.76 16.85 0.37
N PRO A 300 -16.53 17.45 0.42
CA PRO A 300 -15.31 16.72 0.64
C PRO A 300 -15.22 16.20 2.08
N SER A 301 -15.76 15.00 2.32
CA SER A 301 -15.45 14.29 3.57
C SER A 301 -14.03 13.71 3.47
N LEU A 302 -13.04 14.56 3.68
CA LEU A 302 -11.62 14.18 3.71
C LEU A 302 -11.31 13.47 5.04
N MET A 303 -11.72 12.22 5.15
CA MET A 303 -11.23 11.34 6.21
C MET A 303 -9.85 10.84 5.79
N LEU A 304 -8.83 11.45 6.35
CA LEU A 304 -7.44 11.20 6.00
C LEU A 304 -6.88 9.95 6.67
N THR A 305 -7.48 9.51 7.80
CA THR A 305 -6.99 8.34 8.53
C THR A 305 -8.06 7.25 8.62
N ARG A 306 -7.60 5.98 8.69
CA ARG A 306 -8.49 4.83 8.84
C ARG A 306 -9.27 4.88 10.17
N LEU A 307 -8.61 5.35 11.22
CA LEU A 307 -9.24 5.51 12.53
C LEU A 307 -10.40 6.50 12.46
N GLN A 308 -10.19 7.68 11.85
CA GLN A 308 -11.28 8.66 11.64
C GLN A 308 -12.46 8.07 10.89
N GLN A 309 -12.19 7.16 9.95
CA GLN A 309 -13.25 6.50 9.21
C GLN A 309 -14.05 5.53 10.08
N VAL A 310 -13.37 4.72 10.88
CA VAL A 310 -14.01 3.79 11.83
C VAL A 310 -14.80 4.57 12.89
N GLU A 311 -14.23 5.63 13.44
CA GLU A 311 -14.89 6.51 14.41
C GLU A 311 -16.15 7.17 13.82
N HIS A 312 -16.07 7.62 12.57
CA HIS A 312 -17.23 8.20 11.88
C HIS A 312 -18.32 7.18 11.62
N GLU A 313 -17.98 5.99 11.19
CA GLU A 313 -18.94 4.90 10.96
C GLU A 313 -19.59 4.48 12.28
N ALA A 314 -18.81 4.33 13.33
CA ALA A 314 -19.34 4.11 14.69
C ALA A 314 -20.27 5.23 15.14
N TYR A 315 -19.88 6.50 14.93
CA TYR A 315 -20.72 7.65 15.26
C TYR A 315 -22.04 7.64 14.52
N LEU A 316 -22.02 7.38 13.20
CA LEU A 316 -23.26 7.32 12.39
C LEU A 316 -24.15 6.16 12.85
N THR A 317 -23.58 5.00 13.16
CA THR A 317 -24.33 3.85 13.68
C THR A 317 -25.00 4.18 15.02
N LEU A 318 -24.26 4.79 15.95
CA LEU A 318 -24.81 5.24 17.23
C LEU A 318 -25.92 6.29 17.05
N ARG A 319 -25.73 7.25 16.15
CA ARG A 319 -26.74 8.28 15.83
C ARG A 319 -28.01 7.69 15.24
N ALA A 320 -27.87 6.71 14.34
CA ALA A 320 -29.01 6.00 13.78
C ALA A 320 -29.79 5.23 14.87
N GLY A 321 -29.08 4.55 15.77
CA GLY A 321 -29.70 3.89 16.93
C GLY A 321 -30.44 4.87 17.85
N GLN A 322 -29.85 6.05 18.12
CA GLN A 322 -30.52 7.11 18.90
C GLN A 322 -31.77 7.67 18.20
N ALA A 323 -31.79 7.67 16.87
CA ALA A 323 -32.96 8.06 16.09
C ALA A 323 -34.06 6.98 16.01
N GLY A 324 -33.84 5.81 16.65
CA GLY A 324 -34.81 4.70 16.68
C GLY A 324 -34.65 3.69 15.55
N VAL A 325 -33.60 3.80 14.73
CA VAL A 325 -33.32 2.81 13.69
C VAL A 325 -32.69 1.57 14.33
N ALA A 326 -33.16 0.40 13.94
CA ALA A 326 -32.60 -0.88 14.41
C ALA A 326 -31.22 -1.10 13.77
N VAL A 327 -30.17 -0.79 14.51
CA VAL A 327 -28.77 -0.95 14.08
C VAL A 327 -28.01 -1.92 15.02
N PRO A 328 -26.94 -2.58 14.54
CA PRO A 328 -26.07 -3.35 15.42
C PRO A 328 -25.45 -2.48 16.53
N GLU A 329 -25.31 -3.05 17.71
CA GLU A 329 -24.65 -2.38 18.82
C GLU A 329 -23.13 -2.25 18.55
N VAL A 330 -22.61 -1.05 18.59
CA VAL A 330 -21.16 -0.81 18.49
C VAL A 330 -20.50 -1.25 19.80
N ALA A 331 -19.74 -2.33 19.76
CA ALA A 331 -19.01 -2.85 20.92
C ALA A 331 -17.72 -2.08 21.12
N GLU A 332 -16.95 -1.81 20.06
CA GLU A 332 -15.67 -1.11 20.11
C GLU A 332 -15.34 -0.49 18.76
N ALA A 333 -14.68 0.66 18.79
CA ALA A 333 -14.16 1.36 17.62
C ALA A 333 -12.76 1.89 17.94
N GLY A 334 -11.72 1.31 17.34
CA GLY A 334 -10.36 1.66 17.72
C GLY A 334 -9.30 1.19 16.76
N SER A 335 -8.05 1.33 17.15
CA SER A 335 -6.91 0.81 16.39
C SER A 335 -6.07 -0.08 17.28
N ALA A 336 -5.69 -1.25 16.75
CA ALA A 336 -4.90 -2.24 17.46
C ALA A 336 -3.77 -2.81 16.60
N GLY A 337 -2.83 -3.45 17.26
CA GLY A 337 -1.71 -4.15 16.65
C GLY A 337 -0.57 -3.27 16.13
N PRO A 338 0.54 -3.89 15.75
CA PRO A 338 1.75 -3.19 15.29
C PRO A 338 1.50 -2.42 13.99
N SER A 339 0.50 -2.83 13.22
CA SER A 339 0.06 -2.16 11.99
C SER A 339 -0.91 -1.02 12.25
N LYS A 340 -1.37 -0.80 13.48
CA LYS A 340 -2.44 0.16 13.85
C LYS A 340 -3.60 0.03 12.86
N ASP A 341 -4.06 -1.20 12.66
CA ASP A 341 -5.24 -1.43 11.84
C ASP A 341 -6.46 -0.92 12.59
N ALA A 342 -7.34 -0.21 11.89
CA ALA A 342 -8.53 0.32 12.51
C ALA A 342 -9.64 -0.75 12.45
N LEU A 343 -10.30 -0.96 13.58
CA LEU A 343 -11.35 -1.97 13.75
C LEU A 343 -12.64 -1.33 14.20
N LEU A 344 -13.73 -1.79 13.60
CA LEU A 344 -15.09 -1.56 14.09
C LEU A 344 -15.67 -2.91 14.46
N VAL A 345 -16.04 -3.06 15.73
CA VAL A 345 -16.63 -4.27 16.27
C VAL A 345 -18.07 -4.00 16.65
N CYS A 346 -18.98 -4.74 16.04
CA CYS A 346 -20.40 -4.63 16.30
C CYS A 346 -20.95 -5.96 16.82
N ARG A 347 -21.83 -5.90 17.83
CA ARG A 347 -22.63 -7.04 18.26
C ARG A 347 -23.81 -7.19 17.32
N LEU A 348 -23.92 -8.36 16.70
CA LEU A 348 -25.02 -8.66 15.80
C LEU A 348 -26.23 -9.13 16.62
N PRO A 349 -27.45 -8.62 16.30
CA PRO A 349 -28.65 -9.18 16.88
C PRO A 349 -28.83 -10.63 16.44
N PRO A 350 -29.58 -11.44 17.22
CA PRO A 350 -29.93 -12.78 16.81
C PRO A 350 -30.79 -12.72 15.53
N GLY A 351 -30.48 -13.59 14.58
CA GLY A 351 -31.19 -13.66 13.29
C GLY A 351 -30.24 -13.90 12.12
N MET A 352 -30.78 -13.83 10.92
CA MET A 352 -30.05 -13.92 9.67
C MET A 352 -30.06 -12.58 8.94
N THR A 353 -29.13 -12.37 8.02
CA THR A 353 -29.11 -11.17 7.21
C THR A 353 -30.14 -11.28 6.10
N LEU A 354 -30.70 -10.14 5.66
CA LEU A 354 -31.65 -10.10 4.52
C LEU A 354 -31.08 -10.78 3.26
N ALA A 355 -29.77 -10.75 3.12
CA ALA A 355 -29.08 -11.36 1.99
C ALA A 355 -28.95 -12.89 2.09
N ASP A 356 -29.15 -13.47 3.27
CA ASP A 356 -29.11 -14.90 3.54
C ASP A 356 -30.51 -15.47 3.76
N ALA A 357 -31.54 -14.62 3.80
CA ALA A 357 -32.94 -15.01 3.91
C ALA A 357 -33.50 -15.42 2.54
N ASP A 358 -34.24 -16.51 2.53
CA ASP A 358 -35.02 -16.88 1.33
C ASP A 358 -36.20 -15.93 1.15
N ALA A 359 -36.60 -15.69 -0.10
CA ALA A 359 -37.68 -14.76 -0.42
C ALA A 359 -39.03 -15.13 0.25
N GLY A 360 -39.23 -16.41 0.59
CA GLY A 360 -40.40 -16.89 1.30
C GLY A 360 -40.40 -16.68 2.82
N ASP A 361 -39.22 -16.37 3.39
CA ASP A 361 -39.06 -16.17 4.84
C ASP A 361 -39.35 -14.73 5.28
N ILE A 362 -39.52 -13.81 4.32
CA ILE A 362 -39.70 -12.39 4.57
C ILE A 362 -41.17 -12.03 4.27
N SER A 363 -41.92 -11.66 5.30
CA SER A 363 -43.29 -11.17 5.11
C SER A 363 -43.29 -9.73 4.56
N ASP A 364 -44.35 -9.39 3.80
CA ASP A 364 -44.59 -8.02 3.29
C ASP A 364 -44.59 -7.00 4.43
N ALA A 365 -45.14 -7.36 5.60
CA ALA A 365 -45.16 -6.51 6.77
C ALA A 365 -43.75 -6.22 7.31
N ALA A 366 -42.83 -7.19 7.26
CA ALA A 366 -41.43 -7.01 7.67
C ALA A 366 -40.67 -6.11 6.67
N LEU A 367 -40.99 -6.24 5.36
CA LEU A 367 -40.43 -5.35 4.35
C LEU A 367 -40.94 -3.90 4.51
N ASP A 368 -42.23 -3.72 4.77
CA ASP A 368 -42.81 -2.41 5.04
C ASP A 368 -42.16 -1.73 6.27
N ASP A 369 -41.94 -2.47 7.34
CA ASP A 369 -41.25 -1.95 8.54
C ASP A 369 -39.80 -1.55 8.25
N LEU A 370 -39.07 -2.36 7.49
CA LEU A 370 -37.71 -2.02 7.03
C LEU A 370 -37.71 -0.73 6.19
N TYR A 371 -38.65 -0.57 5.26
CA TYR A 371 -38.76 0.63 4.45
C TYR A 371 -39.12 1.87 5.29
N ARG A 372 -39.98 1.75 6.30
CA ARG A 372 -40.28 2.86 7.22
C ARG A 372 -39.09 3.31 8.05
N GLN A 373 -38.19 2.40 8.38
CA GLN A 373 -36.95 2.75 9.11
C GLN A 373 -35.90 3.45 8.23
N LEU A 374 -36.04 3.36 6.89
CA LEU A 374 -35.14 4.01 5.94
C LEU A 374 -35.62 5.40 5.50
N LEU A 375 -36.88 5.72 5.72
CA LEU A 375 -37.48 7.02 5.43
C LEU A 375 -37.42 7.95 6.63
#